data_43d75abb551ed20a1cb04687b7507434
#
_entry.id   43d75abb551ed20a1cb04687b7507434
#
_cell.length_a   1.000
_cell.length_b   1.000
_cell.length_c   1.000
_cell.angle_alpha   90.00
_cell.angle_beta   90.00
_cell.angle_gamma   90.00
#
_symmetry.space_group_name_H-M   'P 1'
#
loop_
_entity.id
_entity.type
_entity.pdbx_description
1 polymer ?
#
loop_
_entity_poly.entity_id
_entity_poly.type
_entity_poly.pdbx_seq_one_letter_code
_entity_poly.pdbx_strand_id
1 'polypeptide(L)'
;MKKVDVTILGGGPVGSFLATILNDMGVSNVVIDRDLIPYQLPRAIVMDDEILRACYDHGMGEWLQHNTEPLQRGDFVGPNDEVIIGADIPPVGLQGVPPVVVHFQPELDAMLRAEAEARGSTVLWGRT
;
A
#
# COMPACT_ATOMS: atom_id res chain seq x y z
N MET A 1 -1.62 -29.11 11.92
CA MET A 1 -1.28 -27.69 11.62
C MET A 1 -0.40 -27.66 10.38
N LYS A 2 -0.75 -26.85 9.38
CA LYS A 2 0.11 -26.64 8.21
C LYS A 2 1.33 -25.83 8.64
N LYS A 3 2.52 -26.32 8.42
CA LYS A 3 3.76 -25.59 8.73
C LYS A 3 3.96 -24.52 7.64
N VAL A 4 4.29 -23.31 8.04
CA VAL A 4 4.63 -22.20 7.17
C VAL A 4 6.01 -21.66 7.53
N ASP A 5 6.68 -20.99 6.61
CA ASP A 5 8.01 -20.45 6.81
C ASP A 5 7.96 -19.12 7.58
N VAL A 6 6.94 -18.29 7.30
CA VAL A 6 6.79 -16.96 7.89
C VAL A 6 5.38 -16.76 8.45
N THR A 7 5.30 -16.18 9.63
CA THR A 7 4.05 -15.68 10.23
C THR A 7 4.12 -14.16 10.31
N ILE A 8 3.16 -13.48 9.71
CA ILE A 8 3.03 -12.03 9.68
C ILE A 8 1.93 -11.63 10.67
N LEU A 9 2.26 -10.79 11.63
CA LEU A 9 1.29 -10.25 12.59
C LEU A 9 0.87 -8.84 12.16
N GLY A 10 -0.39 -8.72 11.75
CA GLY A 10 -1.01 -7.52 11.19
C GLY A 10 -1.22 -7.62 9.68
N GLY A 11 -2.47 -7.63 9.25
CA GLY A 11 -2.91 -7.66 7.84
C GLY A 11 -3.24 -6.27 7.30
N GLY A 12 -2.59 -5.22 7.80
CA GLY A 12 -2.62 -3.89 7.22
C GLY A 12 -1.76 -3.81 5.95
N PRO A 13 -1.58 -2.59 5.37
CA PRO A 13 -0.90 -2.43 4.07
C PRO A 13 0.51 -3.05 4.06
N VAL A 14 1.30 -2.83 5.11
CA VAL A 14 2.67 -3.37 5.20
C VAL A 14 2.67 -4.89 5.26
N GLY A 15 1.85 -5.49 6.11
CA GLY A 15 1.82 -6.95 6.27
C GLY A 15 1.25 -7.66 5.04
N SER A 16 0.23 -7.10 4.40
CA SER A 16 -0.35 -7.64 3.17
C SER A 16 0.61 -7.52 1.99
N PHE A 17 1.30 -6.39 1.86
CA PHE A 17 2.32 -6.23 0.82
C PHE A 17 3.52 -7.16 1.04
N LEU A 18 4.00 -7.31 2.28
CA LEU A 18 5.05 -8.28 2.62
C LEU A 18 4.62 -9.71 2.25
N ALA A 19 3.38 -10.08 2.56
CA ALA A 19 2.85 -11.41 2.20
C ALA A 19 2.87 -11.65 0.69
N THR A 20 2.50 -10.63 -0.10
CA THR A 20 2.56 -10.68 -1.56
C THR A 20 3.99 -10.92 -2.06
N ILE A 21 4.97 -10.16 -1.55
CA ILE A 21 6.39 -10.31 -1.91
C ILE A 21 6.92 -11.70 -1.55
N LEU A 22 6.60 -12.20 -0.36
CA LEU A 22 7.02 -13.53 0.08
C LEU A 22 6.46 -14.63 -0.83
N ASN A 23 5.21 -14.50 -1.27
CA ASN A 23 4.62 -15.44 -2.23
C ASN A 23 5.35 -15.43 -3.58
N ASP A 24 5.70 -14.25 -4.09
CA ASP A 24 6.47 -14.12 -5.34
C ASP A 24 7.86 -14.77 -5.23
N MET A 25 8.41 -14.82 -4.02
CA MET A 25 9.67 -15.53 -3.71
C MET A 25 9.50 -17.01 -3.41
N GLY A 26 8.27 -17.55 -3.45
CA GLY A 26 7.96 -18.94 -3.12
C GLY A 26 8.03 -19.27 -1.63
N VAL A 27 7.99 -18.26 -0.75
CA VAL A 27 8.05 -18.43 0.70
C VAL A 27 6.64 -18.55 1.26
N SER A 28 6.33 -19.71 1.88
CA SER A 28 5.02 -19.96 2.46
C SER A 28 4.77 -19.06 3.69
N ASN A 29 3.59 -18.42 3.73
CA ASN A 29 3.30 -17.49 4.80
C ASN A 29 1.85 -17.55 5.29
N VAL A 30 1.63 -17.03 6.49
CA VAL A 30 0.32 -16.81 7.09
C VAL A 30 0.27 -15.39 7.65
N VAL A 31 -0.81 -14.69 7.36
CA VAL A 31 -1.11 -13.38 7.93
C VAL A 31 -2.15 -13.56 9.03
N ILE A 32 -1.91 -13.00 10.20
CA ILE A 32 -2.83 -13.02 11.33
C ILE A 32 -3.18 -11.58 11.68
N ASP A 33 -4.47 -11.27 11.72
CA ASP A 33 -4.95 -9.96 12.12
C ASP A 33 -6.05 -10.09 13.17
N ARG A 34 -6.01 -9.21 14.15
CA ARG A 34 -7.03 -9.14 15.21
C ARG A 34 -8.37 -8.58 14.72
N ASP A 35 -8.33 -7.73 13.69
CA ASP A 35 -9.50 -7.10 13.13
C ASP A 35 -10.18 -8.04 12.11
N LEU A 36 -11.52 -8.04 12.08
CA LEU A 36 -12.31 -8.85 11.15
C LEU A 36 -12.34 -8.27 9.74
N ILE A 37 -12.19 -6.96 9.65
CA ILE A 37 -12.23 -6.20 8.40
C ILE A 37 -11.11 -5.15 8.39
N PRO A 38 -10.68 -4.66 7.21
CA PRO A 38 -9.78 -3.51 7.11
C PRO A 38 -10.33 -2.31 7.86
N TYR A 39 -9.44 -1.49 8.39
CA TYR A 39 -9.82 -0.21 8.98
C TYR A 39 -10.43 0.70 7.90
N GLN A 40 -11.62 1.24 8.17
CA GLN A 40 -12.43 1.91 7.14
C GLN A 40 -12.15 3.41 6.99
N LEU A 41 -11.39 4.01 7.91
CA LEU A 41 -11.04 5.42 7.82
C LEU A 41 -9.63 5.58 7.24
N PRO A 42 -9.42 6.48 6.27
CA PRO A 42 -8.09 6.74 5.74
C PRO A 42 -7.19 7.35 6.82
N ARG A 43 -5.98 6.81 6.97
CA ARG A 43 -4.93 7.32 7.87
C ARG A 43 -3.74 7.87 7.08
N ALA A 44 -3.58 7.40 5.85
CA ALA A 44 -2.62 7.90 4.89
C ALA A 44 -3.37 8.23 3.59
N ILE A 45 -2.92 9.27 2.91
CA ILE A 45 -3.52 9.74 1.67
C ILE A 45 -2.53 9.82 0.52
N VAL A 46 -1.25 9.68 0.81
CA VAL A 46 -0.17 9.75 -0.19
C VAL A 46 0.71 8.51 -0.14
N MET A 47 1.27 8.19 -1.30
CA MET A 47 2.27 7.15 -1.50
C MET A 47 3.41 7.75 -2.32
N ASP A 48 4.66 7.48 -1.93
CA ASP A 48 5.85 7.91 -2.64
C ASP A 48 6.20 6.99 -3.81
N ASP A 49 7.16 7.42 -4.62
CA ASP A 49 7.59 6.70 -5.82
C ASP A 49 8.33 5.40 -5.51
N GLU A 50 8.96 5.25 -4.36
CA GLU A 50 9.64 4.02 -3.98
C GLU A 50 8.63 2.90 -3.75
N ILE A 51 7.60 3.17 -2.96
CA ILE A 51 6.52 2.20 -2.70
C ILE A 51 5.69 1.97 -3.95
N LEU A 52 5.38 3.04 -4.69
CA LEU A 52 4.65 2.94 -5.95
C LEU A 52 5.40 2.04 -6.93
N ARG A 53 6.71 2.23 -7.10
CA ARG A 53 7.55 1.40 -7.96
C ARG A 53 7.56 -0.05 -7.51
N ALA A 54 7.71 -0.32 -6.20
CA ALA A 54 7.68 -1.66 -5.67
C ALA A 54 6.33 -2.36 -5.97
N CYS A 55 5.21 -1.66 -5.84
CA CYS A 55 3.90 -2.20 -6.20
C CYS A 55 3.80 -2.52 -7.71
N TYR A 56 4.35 -1.66 -8.58
CA TYR A 56 4.42 -1.93 -10.03
C TYR A 56 5.23 -3.18 -10.34
N ASP A 57 6.39 -3.33 -9.71
CA ASP A 57 7.28 -4.48 -9.90
C ASP A 57 6.65 -5.81 -9.47
N HIS A 58 5.69 -5.73 -8.53
CA HIS A 58 4.90 -6.88 -8.07
C HIS A 58 3.51 -6.99 -8.75
N GLY A 59 3.33 -6.36 -9.92
CA GLY A 59 2.17 -6.58 -10.79
C GLY A 59 0.89 -5.85 -10.41
N MET A 60 0.94 -4.86 -9.51
CA MET A 60 -0.23 -4.08 -9.07
C MET A 60 -0.45 -2.80 -9.89
N GLY A 61 0.32 -2.63 -10.97
CA GLY A 61 0.35 -1.39 -11.75
C GLY A 61 -0.99 -0.99 -12.36
N GLU A 62 -1.76 -1.96 -12.89
CA GLU A 62 -3.06 -1.68 -13.48
C GLU A 62 -4.04 -1.11 -12.45
N TRP A 63 -4.10 -1.71 -11.26
CA TRP A 63 -4.94 -1.21 -10.19
C TRP A 63 -4.54 0.21 -9.77
N LEU A 64 -3.24 0.45 -9.59
CA LEU A 64 -2.70 1.75 -9.19
C LEU A 64 -3.04 2.84 -10.20
N GLN A 65 -2.91 2.58 -11.50
CA GLN A 65 -3.24 3.53 -12.56
C GLN A 65 -4.70 3.98 -12.54
N HIS A 66 -5.62 3.12 -12.09
CA HIS A 66 -7.05 3.42 -12.03
C HIS A 66 -7.52 3.99 -10.68
N ASN A 67 -6.74 3.81 -9.61
CA ASN A 67 -7.17 4.12 -8.25
C ASN A 67 -6.24 5.10 -7.51
N THR A 68 -5.28 5.70 -8.22
CA THR A 68 -4.43 6.75 -7.68
C THR A 68 -4.33 7.93 -8.64
N GLU A 69 -4.06 9.13 -8.09
CA GLU A 69 -3.89 10.36 -8.87
C GLU A 69 -2.53 10.98 -8.56
N PRO A 70 -1.71 11.34 -9.57
CA PRO A 70 -0.46 12.05 -9.35
C PRO A 70 -0.69 13.40 -8.68
N LEU A 71 0.05 13.67 -7.61
CA LEU A 71 0.05 14.97 -6.97
C LEU A 71 0.93 15.93 -7.79
N GLN A 72 0.32 17.03 -8.26
CA GLN A 72 1.02 17.99 -9.13
C GLN A 72 1.69 19.11 -8.35
N ARG A 73 1.21 19.39 -7.13
CA ARG A 73 1.72 20.44 -6.26
C ARG A 73 1.42 20.14 -4.81
N GLY A 74 2.35 20.46 -3.93
CA GLY A 74 2.16 20.44 -2.48
C GLY A 74 2.46 21.80 -1.87
N ASP A 75 1.53 22.34 -1.08
CA ASP A 75 1.71 23.59 -0.35
C ASP A 75 1.57 23.36 1.15
N PHE A 76 2.53 23.87 1.92
CA PHE A 76 2.39 24.05 3.36
C PHE A 76 1.91 25.46 3.61
N VAL A 77 0.75 25.59 4.24
CA VAL A 77 0.09 26.87 4.47
C VAL A 77 0.11 27.25 5.95
N GLY A 78 0.20 28.54 6.23
CA GLY A 78 0.09 29.09 7.57
C GLY A 78 -1.37 29.28 8.00
N PRO A 79 -1.57 29.79 9.24
CA PRO A 79 -2.91 29.91 9.83
C PRO A 79 -3.83 30.94 9.12
N ASN A 80 -3.29 31.80 8.25
CA ASN A 80 -4.05 32.77 7.45
C ASN A 80 -4.07 32.38 5.97
N ASP A 81 -3.91 31.10 5.66
CA ASP A 81 -3.86 30.53 4.29
C ASP A 81 -2.69 31.04 3.43
N GLU A 82 -1.69 31.70 4.03
CA GLU A 82 -0.46 32.05 3.33
C GLU A 82 0.39 30.80 3.02
N VAL A 83 0.89 30.69 1.80
CA VAL A 83 1.81 29.61 1.43
C VAL A 83 3.19 29.90 2.04
N ILE A 84 3.61 29.07 2.98
CA ILE A 84 4.93 29.14 3.63
C ILE A 84 5.97 28.46 2.73
N ILE A 85 5.66 27.27 2.25
CA ILE A 85 6.48 26.50 1.32
C ILE A 85 5.54 25.83 0.32
N GLY A 86 5.84 25.99 -0.97
CA GLY A 86 5.13 25.31 -2.05
C GLY A 86 6.14 24.70 -3.01
N ALA A 87 5.82 23.52 -3.53
CA ALA A 87 6.63 22.82 -4.51
C ALA A 87 5.75 22.23 -5.61
N ASP A 88 6.12 22.50 -6.85
CA ASP A 88 5.57 21.79 -8.00
C ASP A 88 6.23 20.41 -8.09
N ILE A 89 5.42 19.39 -8.31
CA ILE A 89 5.84 18.00 -8.35
C ILE A 89 5.87 17.56 -9.83
N PRO A 90 7.02 17.09 -10.34
CA PRO A 90 7.11 16.66 -11.72
C PRO A 90 6.22 15.44 -11.99
N PRO A 91 5.75 15.23 -13.24
CA PRO A 91 4.87 14.11 -13.57
C PRO A 91 5.57 12.74 -13.45
N VAL A 92 6.91 12.74 -13.53
CA VAL A 92 7.74 11.52 -13.41
C VAL A 92 8.92 11.81 -12.50
N GLY A 93 9.12 10.95 -11.51
CA GLY A 93 10.22 10.99 -10.55
C GLY A 93 11.41 10.11 -10.94
N LEU A 94 12.35 9.96 -10.02
CA LEU A 94 13.58 9.19 -10.22
C LEU A 94 13.34 7.69 -10.45
N GLN A 95 12.25 7.17 -9.92
CA GLN A 95 11.84 5.76 -10.07
C GLN A 95 11.08 5.48 -11.38
N GLY A 96 10.91 6.48 -12.27
CA GLY A 96 10.19 6.32 -13.52
C GLY A 96 8.66 6.30 -13.39
N VAL A 97 8.16 6.65 -12.23
CA VAL A 97 6.73 6.81 -11.88
C VAL A 97 6.52 8.18 -11.24
N PRO A 98 5.28 8.66 -11.03
CA PRO A 98 5.04 9.92 -10.31
C PRO A 98 5.70 9.91 -8.93
N PRO A 99 6.38 11.00 -8.50
CA PRO A 99 7.05 11.05 -7.20
C PRO A 99 6.12 10.87 -6.01
N VAL A 100 4.88 11.32 -6.15
CA VAL A 100 3.84 11.19 -5.12
C VAL A 100 2.50 11.01 -5.82
N VAL A 101 1.73 10.05 -5.33
CA VAL A 101 0.33 9.86 -5.73
C VAL A 101 -0.58 9.96 -4.51
N VAL A 102 -1.82 10.41 -4.72
CA VAL A 102 -2.87 10.33 -3.71
C VAL A 102 -3.70 9.08 -3.93
N HIS A 103 -4.16 8.47 -2.84
CA HIS A 103 -4.98 7.27 -2.87
C HIS A 103 -5.99 7.23 -1.73
N PHE A 104 -7.02 6.41 -1.87
CA PHE A 104 -7.94 6.10 -0.78
C PHE A 104 -7.49 4.83 -0.07
N GLN A 105 -6.91 4.98 1.13
CA GLN A 105 -6.26 3.89 1.87
C GLN A 105 -7.14 2.64 2.06
N PRO A 106 -8.44 2.71 2.41
CA PRO A 106 -9.25 1.51 2.57
C PRO A 106 -9.34 0.61 1.32
N GLU A 107 -9.35 1.21 0.13
CA GLU A 107 -9.33 0.47 -1.14
C GLU A 107 -7.95 -0.14 -1.42
N LEU A 108 -6.88 0.60 -1.14
CA LEU A 108 -5.51 0.08 -1.22
C LEU A 108 -5.33 -1.12 -0.27
N ASP A 109 -5.76 -1.00 0.98
CA ASP A 109 -5.67 -2.09 1.96
C ASP A 109 -6.47 -3.32 1.51
N ALA A 110 -7.64 -3.12 0.94
CA ALA A 110 -8.47 -4.22 0.41
C ALA A 110 -7.79 -4.91 -0.79
N MET A 111 -7.22 -4.15 -1.71
CA MET A 111 -6.48 -4.68 -2.86
C MET A 111 -5.26 -5.47 -2.40
N LEU A 112 -4.43 -4.93 -1.52
CA LEU A 112 -3.22 -5.62 -1.02
C LEU A 112 -3.55 -6.94 -0.31
N ARG A 113 -4.65 -6.98 0.45
CA ARG A 113 -5.14 -8.23 1.07
C ARG A 113 -5.58 -9.26 0.04
N ALA A 114 -6.36 -8.82 -0.96
CA ALA A 114 -6.81 -9.69 -2.04
C ALA A 114 -5.63 -10.27 -2.83
N GLU A 115 -4.60 -9.47 -3.11
CA GLU A 115 -3.37 -9.92 -3.77
C GLU A 115 -2.61 -10.96 -2.94
N ALA A 116 -2.45 -10.73 -1.63
CA ALA A 116 -1.80 -11.68 -0.74
C ALA A 116 -2.52 -13.04 -0.74
N GLU A 117 -3.85 -13.04 -0.64
CA GLU A 117 -4.68 -14.26 -0.67
C GLU A 117 -4.62 -14.96 -2.03
N ALA A 118 -4.76 -14.20 -3.13
CA ALA A 118 -4.72 -14.74 -4.50
C ALA A 118 -3.38 -15.40 -4.83
N ARG A 119 -2.29 -14.93 -4.24
CA ARG A 119 -0.94 -15.49 -4.42
C ARG A 119 -0.61 -16.62 -3.46
N GLY A 120 -1.51 -16.99 -2.55
CA GLY A 120 -1.39 -18.20 -1.73
C GLY A 120 -1.18 -17.97 -0.24
N SER A 121 -1.20 -16.74 0.27
CA SER A 121 -1.18 -16.50 1.71
C SER A 121 -2.44 -17.06 2.36
N THR A 122 -2.28 -17.68 3.52
CA THR A 122 -3.41 -17.97 4.39
C THR A 122 -3.64 -16.75 5.28
N VAL A 123 -4.84 -16.18 5.27
CA VAL A 123 -5.17 -15.02 6.11
C VAL A 123 -6.18 -15.42 7.17
N LEU A 124 -5.86 -15.10 8.43
CA LEU A 124 -6.65 -15.42 9.61
C LEU A 124 -7.10 -14.11 10.28
N TRP A 125 -8.33 -13.71 9.97
CA TRP A 125 -8.95 -12.52 10.54
C TRP A 125 -9.59 -12.79 11.91
N GLY A 126 -9.66 -11.76 12.77
CA GLY A 126 -10.25 -11.85 14.10
C GLY A 126 -9.48 -12.80 15.03
N ARG A 127 -8.16 -12.87 14.89
CA ARG A 127 -7.29 -13.71 15.72
C ARG A 127 -6.27 -12.87 16.48
N THR A 128 -6.09 -13.19 17.76
CA THR A 128 -5.09 -12.59 18.66
C THR A 128 -4.16 -13.67 19.20
#